data_f1af022cad1ff02ef957e79ea57d5046
#
_entry.id   f1af022cad1ff02ef957e79ea57d5046
#
_cell.length_a   1.000
_cell.length_b   1.000
_cell.length_c   1.000
_cell.angle_alpha   90.00
_cell.angle_beta   90.00
_cell.angle_gamma   90.00
#
_symmetry.space_group_name_H-M   'P 1'
#
loop_
_entity.id
_entity.type
_entity.pdbx_description
1 polymer ?
#
loop_
_entity_poly.entity_id
_entity_poly.type
_entity_poly.pdbx_seq_one_letter_code
_entity_poly.pdbx_strand_id
1 'polypeptide(L)'
;MTEKKAPFGNNFTPEQRAAALKRAAELRAARAEYLVRVKSGEVSITDALEAGKGDPVVGRIKAKRLLMALPGVGAAKAQSAMTAIGIAESRRVAGIGQRQAEKLIELFG
;
A
#
# COMPACT_ATOMS: atom_id res chain seq x y z
N MET A 1 -5.46 -14.31 -37.76
CA MET A 1 -5.54 -14.18 -37.12
C MET A 1 -5.91 -13.73 -36.59
N THR A 2 -5.92 -13.46 -36.30
CA THR A 2 -6.20 -13.04 -35.59
C THR A 2 -6.44 -12.79 -34.78
N GLU A 3 -6.35 -12.76 -34.38
CA GLU A 3 -6.52 -12.51 -33.52
C GLU A 3 -6.98 -11.65 -33.08
N LYS A 4 -7.57 -11.79 -32.72
CA LYS A 4 -7.94 -10.88 -32.11
C LYS A 4 -7.83 -10.68 -30.86
N LYS A 5 -7.96 -9.85 -30.56
CA LYS A 5 -7.42 -9.54 -29.32
C LYS A 5 -8.45 -9.26 -28.36
N ALA A 6 -8.39 -9.87 -27.18
CA ALA A 6 -9.26 -9.50 -26.08
C ALA A 6 -8.89 -8.08 -25.66
N PRO A 7 -9.85 -7.21 -25.37
CA PRO A 7 -9.52 -5.86 -24.92
C PRO A 7 -8.86 -5.83 -23.56
N PHE A 8 -8.91 -6.93 -22.80
CA PHE A 8 -8.33 -6.97 -21.48
C PHE A 8 -7.29 -8.03 -21.44
N GLY A 9 -6.13 -7.70 -21.46
CA GLY A 9 -4.97 -8.36 -21.01
C GLY A 9 -4.73 -9.83 -21.20
N ASN A 10 -5.53 -10.54 -21.92
CA ASN A 10 -5.29 -11.96 -22.14
C ASN A 10 -4.47 -12.22 -23.38
N ASN A 11 -3.88 -11.18 -23.91
CA ASN A 11 -3.12 -11.27 -25.14
C ASN A 11 -1.63 -11.41 -24.93
N PHE A 12 -1.24 -11.70 -23.68
CA PHE A 12 0.17 -11.82 -23.38
C PHE A 12 0.74 -13.09 -24.01
N THR A 13 1.93 -12.97 -24.58
CA THR A 13 2.71 -14.14 -24.92
C THR A 13 3.12 -14.83 -23.62
N PRO A 14 3.52 -16.11 -23.68
CA PRO A 14 4.04 -16.76 -22.48
C PRO A 14 5.16 -16.00 -21.81
N GLU A 15 6.04 -15.39 -22.61
CA GLU A 15 7.15 -14.61 -22.06
C GLU A 15 6.65 -13.36 -21.35
N GLN A 16 5.67 -12.68 -21.94
CA GLN A 16 5.09 -11.49 -21.32
C GLN A 16 4.37 -11.84 -20.03
N ARG A 17 3.68 -12.96 -20.03
CA ARG A 17 2.96 -13.40 -18.83
C ARG A 17 3.94 -13.75 -17.71
N ALA A 18 5.02 -14.45 -18.04
CA ALA A 18 6.04 -14.80 -17.07
C ALA A 18 6.68 -13.54 -16.48
N ALA A 19 6.97 -12.56 -17.34
CA ALA A 19 7.57 -11.30 -16.89
C ALA A 19 6.60 -10.54 -15.98
N ALA A 20 5.30 -10.54 -16.32
CA ALA A 20 4.30 -9.86 -15.50
C ALA A 20 4.17 -10.52 -14.13
N LEU A 21 4.17 -11.85 -14.09
CA LEU A 21 4.08 -12.58 -12.82
C LEU A 21 5.31 -12.34 -11.96
N LYS A 22 6.47 -12.30 -12.57
CA LYS A 22 7.70 -12.04 -11.84
C LYS A 22 7.69 -10.63 -11.24
N ARG A 23 7.26 -9.65 -12.03
CA ARG A 23 7.18 -8.27 -11.54
C ARG A 23 6.19 -8.16 -10.39
N ALA A 24 5.04 -8.83 -10.50
CA ALA A 24 4.05 -8.81 -9.45
C ALA A 24 4.60 -9.42 -8.16
N ALA A 25 5.35 -10.52 -8.29
CA ALA A 25 5.97 -11.15 -7.13
C ALA A 25 7.00 -10.24 -6.48
N GLU A 26 7.80 -9.56 -7.30
CA GLU A 26 8.79 -8.62 -6.78
C GLU A 26 8.16 -7.47 -6.03
N LEU A 27 7.05 -6.96 -6.56
CA LEU A 27 6.34 -5.86 -5.90
C LEU A 27 5.73 -6.31 -4.58
N ARG A 28 5.17 -7.52 -4.53
CA ARG A 28 4.63 -8.05 -3.28
C ARG A 28 5.73 -8.23 -2.24
N ALA A 29 6.88 -8.74 -2.66
CA ALA A 29 8.01 -8.91 -1.76
C ALA A 29 8.50 -7.57 -1.24
N ALA A 30 8.58 -6.57 -2.11
CA ALA A 30 9.01 -5.23 -1.71
C ALA A 30 8.04 -4.61 -0.70
N ARG A 31 6.72 -4.80 -0.90
CA ARG A 31 5.73 -4.31 0.06
C ARG A 31 5.87 -5.00 1.41
N ALA A 32 6.04 -6.31 1.38
CA ALA A 32 6.18 -7.07 2.62
C ALA A 32 7.43 -6.63 3.40
N GLU A 33 8.52 -6.44 2.70
CA GLU A 33 9.75 -5.98 3.32
C GLU A 33 9.59 -4.59 3.92
N TYR A 34 8.92 -3.70 3.20
CA TYR A 34 8.67 -2.35 3.70
C TYR A 34 7.86 -2.39 4.98
N LEU A 35 6.81 -3.22 5.01
CA LEU A 35 5.96 -3.33 6.19
C LEU A 35 6.72 -3.91 7.39
N VAL A 36 7.67 -4.80 7.15
CA VAL A 36 8.53 -5.29 8.23
C VAL A 36 9.35 -4.14 8.83
N ARG A 37 9.85 -3.26 7.99
CA ARG A 37 10.62 -2.09 8.46
C ARG A 37 9.75 -1.11 9.23
N VAL A 38 8.50 -0.97 8.83
CA VAL A 38 7.54 -0.16 9.59
C VAL A 38 7.31 -0.80 10.96
N LYS A 39 7.14 -2.11 10.99
CA LYS A 39 6.86 -2.82 12.24
C LYS A 39 8.04 -2.75 13.20
N SER A 40 9.26 -2.76 12.69
CA SER A 40 10.46 -2.68 13.53
C SER A 40 10.71 -1.27 14.06
N GLY A 41 9.98 -0.28 13.58
CA GLY A 41 10.18 1.11 13.96
C GLY A 41 11.22 1.83 13.11
N GLU A 42 11.82 1.14 12.16
CA GLU A 42 12.81 1.75 11.27
C GLU A 42 12.18 2.82 10.39
N VAL A 43 10.93 2.62 9.98
CA VAL A 43 10.18 3.57 9.17
C VAL A 43 8.99 4.07 9.99
N SER A 44 8.92 5.37 10.19
CA SER A 44 7.81 5.98 10.94
C SER A 44 6.59 6.16 10.03
N ILE A 45 5.43 6.46 10.64
CA ILE A 45 4.25 6.76 9.86
C ILE A 45 4.46 8.00 8.98
N THR A 46 5.18 8.98 9.50
CA THR A 46 5.48 10.18 8.73
C THR A 46 6.29 9.82 7.48
N ASP A 47 7.33 9.01 7.66
CA ASP A 47 8.14 8.55 6.52
C ASP A 47 7.31 7.80 5.50
N ALA A 48 6.43 6.92 5.97
CA ALA A 48 5.61 6.11 5.08
C ALA A 48 4.62 6.95 4.29
N LEU A 49 4.00 7.94 4.95
CA LEU A 49 3.06 8.82 4.26
C LEU A 49 3.75 9.66 3.22
N GLU A 50 4.95 10.14 3.51
CA GLU A 50 5.73 10.89 2.53
C GLU A 50 6.15 10.01 1.36
N ALA A 51 6.67 8.82 1.65
CA ALA A 51 7.09 7.89 0.62
C ALA A 51 5.93 7.50 -0.29
N GLY A 52 4.74 7.38 0.27
CA GLY A 52 3.56 6.99 -0.48
C GLY A 52 3.17 7.97 -1.59
N LYS A 53 3.65 9.20 -1.52
CA LYS A 53 3.32 10.20 -2.53
C LYS A 53 4.03 9.95 -3.85
N GLY A 54 5.20 9.33 -3.82
CA GLY A 54 5.97 9.14 -5.03
C GLY A 54 6.43 7.72 -5.29
N ASP A 55 6.40 6.86 -4.28
CA ASP A 55 6.87 5.48 -4.41
C ASP A 55 5.68 4.56 -4.71
N PRO A 56 5.66 3.93 -5.90
CA PRO A 56 4.51 3.08 -6.25
C PRO A 56 4.37 1.85 -5.36
N VAL A 57 5.46 1.38 -4.75
CA VAL A 57 5.37 0.25 -3.83
C VAL A 57 4.61 0.67 -2.57
N VAL A 58 5.07 1.76 -1.95
CA VAL A 58 4.46 2.25 -0.71
C VAL A 58 3.06 2.81 -0.96
N GLY A 59 2.90 3.57 -2.04
CA GLY A 59 1.62 4.21 -2.35
C GLY A 59 0.49 3.24 -2.58
N ARG A 60 0.78 2.02 -3.00
CA ARG A 60 -0.24 1.01 -3.26
C ARG A 60 -0.60 0.17 -2.05
N ILE A 61 0.11 0.32 -0.95
CA ILE A 61 -0.24 -0.37 0.29
C ILE A 61 -1.56 0.19 0.80
N LYS A 62 -2.47 -0.68 1.23
CA LYS A 62 -3.71 -0.20 1.83
C LYS A 62 -3.40 0.53 3.13
N ALA A 63 -4.09 1.64 3.35
CA ALA A 63 -3.85 2.46 4.55
C ALA A 63 -3.99 1.66 5.83
N LYS A 64 -5.03 0.82 5.92
CA LYS A 64 -5.24 -0.01 7.09
C LYS A 64 -4.07 -0.94 7.32
N ARG A 65 -3.53 -1.52 6.25
CA ARG A 65 -2.41 -2.44 6.37
C ARG A 65 -1.16 -1.74 6.88
N LEU A 66 -0.92 -0.52 6.42
CA LEU A 66 0.20 0.26 6.93
C LEU A 66 0.03 0.53 8.42
N LEU A 67 -1.17 0.94 8.82
CA LEU A 67 -1.41 1.24 10.24
C LEU A 67 -1.22 0.01 11.11
N MET A 68 -1.69 -1.14 10.65
CA MET A 68 -1.55 -2.39 11.39
C MET A 68 -0.11 -2.85 11.50
N ALA A 69 0.76 -2.36 10.64
CA ALA A 69 2.17 -2.69 10.71
C ALA A 69 2.92 -1.85 11.74
N LEU A 70 2.34 -0.74 12.16
CA LEU A 70 2.99 0.11 13.16
C LEU A 70 3.11 -0.62 14.50
N PRO A 71 4.21 -0.40 15.24
CA PRO A 71 4.37 -1.06 16.53
C PRO A 71 3.19 -0.74 17.46
N GLY A 72 2.61 -1.77 18.05
CA GLY A 72 1.53 -1.61 19.00
C GLY A 72 0.17 -1.30 18.42
N VAL A 73 0.01 -1.30 17.10
CA VAL A 73 -1.26 -1.00 16.46
C VAL A 73 -1.85 -2.29 15.89
N GLY A 74 -2.96 -2.71 16.44
CA GLY A 74 -3.68 -3.86 15.92
C GLY A 74 -4.79 -3.45 14.97
N ALA A 75 -5.54 -4.45 14.49
CA ALA A 75 -6.62 -4.23 13.54
C ALA A 75 -7.71 -3.31 14.10
N ALA A 76 -8.07 -3.50 15.36
CA ALA A 76 -9.12 -2.70 15.98
C ALA A 76 -8.70 -1.23 16.09
N LYS A 77 -7.48 -0.98 16.51
CA LYS A 77 -6.98 0.38 16.67
C LYS A 77 -6.85 1.07 15.32
N ALA A 78 -6.37 0.34 14.31
CA ALA A 78 -6.28 0.88 12.96
C ALA A 78 -7.66 1.23 12.42
N GLN A 79 -8.63 0.35 12.59
CA GLN A 79 -9.99 0.59 12.12
C GLN A 79 -10.62 1.78 12.83
N SER A 80 -10.46 1.87 14.14
CA SER A 80 -10.97 3.00 14.91
C SER A 80 -10.43 4.32 14.41
N ALA A 81 -9.13 4.37 14.18
CA ALA A 81 -8.49 5.59 13.70
C ALA A 81 -9.02 5.98 12.32
N MET A 82 -9.13 5.01 11.42
CA MET A 82 -9.61 5.28 10.08
C MET A 82 -11.05 5.79 10.10
N THR A 83 -11.89 5.19 10.93
CA THR A 83 -13.27 5.61 11.06
C THR A 83 -13.34 7.04 11.62
N ALA A 84 -12.57 7.33 12.65
CA ALA A 84 -12.57 8.64 13.29
C ALA A 84 -12.09 9.74 12.34
N ILE A 85 -11.12 9.43 11.50
CA ILE A 85 -10.55 10.41 10.57
C ILE A 85 -11.37 10.51 9.28
N GLY A 86 -12.13 9.46 8.97
CA GLY A 86 -12.92 9.45 7.74
C GLY A 86 -12.17 8.87 6.56
N ILE A 87 -11.31 7.89 6.80
CA ILE A 87 -10.57 7.20 5.74
C ILE A 87 -11.31 5.92 5.38
N ALA A 88 -11.67 5.78 4.11
CA ALA A 88 -12.36 4.59 3.63
C ALA A 88 -11.47 3.35 3.73
N GLU A 89 -12.06 2.19 3.98
CA GLU A 89 -11.29 0.95 4.12
C GLU A 89 -10.47 0.60 2.89
N SER A 90 -10.96 0.97 1.73
CA SER A 90 -10.26 0.67 0.48
C SER A 90 -9.16 1.68 0.14
N ARG A 91 -9.00 2.71 0.96
CA ARG A 91 -8.04 3.76 0.68
C ARG A 91 -6.61 3.22 0.73
N ARG A 92 -5.80 3.63 -0.24
CA ARG A 92 -4.39 3.28 -0.27
C ARG A 92 -3.56 4.48 0.21
N VAL A 93 -2.31 4.22 0.59
CA VAL A 93 -1.45 5.26 1.18
C VAL A 93 -1.34 6.47 0.25
N ALA A 94 -1.19 6.25 -1.05
CA ALA A 94 -1.08 7.35 -2.01
C ALA A 94 -2.34 8.21 -2.07
N GLY A 95 -3.48 7.66 -1.67
CA GLY A 95 -4.75 8.38 -1.71
C GLY A 95 -5.11 9.09 -0.42
N ILE A 96 -4.27 9.04 0.59
CA ILE A 96 -4.55 9.71 1.86
C ILE A 96 -4.36 11.21 1.66
N GLY A 97 -5.41 11.98 1.98
CA GLY A 97 -5.36 13.42 1.87
C GLY A 97 -4.47 14.03 2.93
N GLN A 98 -4.08 15.28 2.71
CA GLN A 98 -3.14 15.95 3.61
C GLN A 98 -3.67 16.07 5.03
N ARG A 99 -4.94 16.43 5.18
CA ARG A 99 -5.54 16.53 6.52
C ARG A 99 -5.63 15.17 7.20
N GLN A 100 -5.93 14.14 6.43
CA GLN A 100 -5.99 12.79 6.97
C GLN A 100 -4.60 12.36 7.42
N ALA A 101 -3.58 12.68 6.64
CA ALA A 101 -2.20 12.36 6.99
C ALA A 101 -1.80 13.06 8.29
N GLU A 102 -2.15 14.33 8.43
CA GLU A 102 -1.82 15.08 9.65
C GLU A 102 -2.45 14.44 10.87
N LYS A 103 -3.70 14.01 10.75
CA LYS A 103 -4.37 13.37 11.87
C LYS A 103 -3.77 12.00 12.20
N LEU A 104 -3.35 11.27 11.21
CA LEU A 104 -2.65 10.01 11.45
C LEU A 104 -1.34 10.23 12.18
N ILE A 105 -0.62 11.26 11.79
CA ILE A 105 0.65 11.60 12.46
C ILE A 105 0.40 12.01 13.89
N GLU A 106 -0.68 12.75 14.15
CA GLU A 106 -1.04 13.11 15.53
C GLU A 106 -1.29 11.87 16.39
N LEU A 107 -1.95 10.88 15.82
CA LEU A 107 -2.34 9.69 16.59
C LEU A 107 -1.19 8.70 16.75
N PHE A 108 -0.37 8.54 15.73
CA PHE A 108 0.62 7.47 15.70
C PHE A 108 2.06 7.94 15.54
N GLY A 109 2.25 9.20 15.29
CA GLY A 109 3.59 9.77 15.12
C GLY A 109 4.27 10.11 16.48
#